data_9dbc8bbda51ff7c7c2bf4ba3df5c51d2
#
_entry.id   9dbc8bbda51ff7c7c2bf4ba3df5c51d2
#
_cell.length_a   1.000
_cell.length_b   1.000
_cell.length_c   1.000
_cell.angle_alpha   90.00
_cell.angle_beta   90.00
_cell.angle_gamma   90.00
#
_symmetry.space_group_name_H-M   'P 1'
#
loop_
_entity.id
_entity.type
_entity.pdbx_description
1 polymer ?
#
loop_
_entity_poly.entity_id
_entity_poly.type
_entity_poly.pdbx_seq_one_letter_code
_entity_poly.pdbx_strand_id
1 'polypeptide(L)'
;MNIKEFAQYVMDTVQDSAENNDTDVNTELVRYYLDCMEECDEVSAPEICVFSGAKAKLTAYDYNDEAESLDLFLFIHATPLASRIDSRVRTGFNYLREFYNQCIKKKSPFYGSESEFTSEVQDAINIIRESKGKVNMIRFYLLTDGAVSSNEIHTLNEDEDGVLYEYHVWDIASIYRQDQIKQGNDKIEIDFENDIKYYVTNKNSQNKEQIAPKIQCLKVEDDNPSVDTYLAIISGDVLAKIYNQYRTLLLEKNVRAFLRNKSKVNQRIMSTIKKTPEMFFSYNNGSGAEVRG
;
A
#
# COMPACT_ATOMS: atom_id res chain seq x y z
N MET A 1 -10.28 13.53 18.02
CA MET A 1 -8.79 13.54 18.03
C MET A 1 -8.31 13.93 16.66
N ASN A 2 -7.41 14.90 16.52
CA ASN A 2 -6.79 15.25 15.23
C ASN A 2 -5.54 14.37 14.99
N ILE A 3 -5.01 14.43 13.78
CA ILE A 3 -3.89 13.54 13.37
C ILE A 3 -2.61 13.72 14.21
N LYS A 4 -2.35 14.93 14.73
CA LYS A 4 -1.18 15.16 15.59
C LYS A 4 -1.37 14.61 17.00
N GLU A 5 -2.58 14.76 17.54
CA GLU A 5 -2.97 14.15 18.81
C GLU A 5 -2.93 12.64 18.72
N PHE A 6 -3.38 12.08 17.59
CA PHE A 6 -3.30 10.65 17.32
C PHE A 6 -1.84 10.16 17.23
N ALA A 7 -1.00 10.88 16.51
CA ALA A 7 0.41 10.53 16.41
C ALA A 7 1.10 10.52 17.78
N GLN A 8 0.75 11.48 18.66
CA GLN A 8 1.25 11.48 20.03
C GLN A 8 0.70 10.29 20.83
N TYR A 9 -0.59 10.01 20.72
CA TYR A 9 -1.19 8.83 21.35
C TYR A 9 -0.53 7.52 20.93
N VAL A 10 -0.21 7.35 19.64
CA VAL A 10 0.54 6.18 19.15
C VAL A 10 1.91 6.11 19.79
N MET A 11 2.64 7.23 19.85
CA MET A 11 3.97 7.26 20.46
C MET A 11 3.93 6.94 21.95
N ASP A 12 2.96 7.46 22.70
CA ASP A 12 2.79 7.16 24.12
C ASP A 12 2.48 5.67 24.32
N THR A 13 1.57 5.09 23.50
CA THR A 13 1.24 3.67 23.53
C THR A 13 2.45 2.79 23.23
N VAL A 14 3.23 3.16 22.23
CA VAL A 14 4.45 2.43 21.81
C VAL A 14 5.53 2.52 22.89
N GLN A 15 5.66 3.65 23.55
CA GLN A 15 6.62 3.83 24.65
C GLN A 15 6.27 2.94 25.85
N ASP A 16 4.99 2.92 26.24
CA ASP A 16 4.49 2.02 27.28
C ASP A 16 4.73 0.54 26.93
N SER A 17 4.52 0.16 25.67
CA SER A 17 4.79 -1.20 25.18
C SER A 17 6.27 -1.54 25.23
N ALA A 18 7.14 -0.62 24.81
CA ALA A 18 8.59 -0.81 24.84
C ALA A 18 9.12 -1.03 26.26
N GLU A 19 8.63 -0.25 27.23
CA GLU A 19 8.95 -0.41 28.64
C GLU A 19 8.50 -1.77 29.19
N ASN A 20 7.28 -2.21 28.84
CA ASN A 20 6.72 -3.47 29.30
C ASN A 20 7.41 -4.71 28.70
N ASN A 21 7.89 -4.60 27.46
CA ASN A 21 8.49 -5.71 26.70
C ASN A 21 10.02 -5.74 26.78
N ASP A 22 10.65 -4.74 27.44
CA ASP A 22 12.10 -4.55 27.47
C ASP A 22 12.72 -4.46 26.05
N THR A 23 12.04 -3.69 25.18
CA THR A 23 12.43 -3.47 23.79
C THR A 23 12.67 -2.00 23.51
N ASP A 24 13.29 -1.67 22.36
CA ASP A 24 13.43 -0.27 21.97
C ASP A 24 12.16 0.29 21.32
N VAL A 25 11.93 1.59 21.52
CA VAL A 25 10.73 2.30 21.04
C VAL A 25 10.59 2.24 19.52
N ASN A 26 11.70 2.24 18.77
CA ASN A 26 11.63 2.18 17.30
C ASN A 26 11.15 0.81 16.83
N THR A 27 11.62 -0.26 17.46
CA THR A 27 11.15 -1.62 17.15
C THR A 27 9.67 -1.78 17.48
N GLU A 28 9.20 -1.28 18.63
CA GLU A 28 7.78 -1.33 18.98
C GLU A 28 6.93 -0.45 18.06
N LEU A 29 7.43 0.68 17.59
CA LEU A 29 6.71 1.51 16.61
C LEU A 29 6.57 0.79 15.27
N VAL A 30 7.61 0.14 14.80
CA VAL A 30 7.54 -0.69 13.59
C VAL A 30 6.53 -1.81 13.78
N ARG A 31 6.58 -2.53 14.91
CA ARG A 31 5.62 -3.60 15.24
C ARG A 31 4.19 -3.09 15.22
N TYR A 32 3.91 -1.96 15.85
CA TYR A 32 2.59 -1.32 15.84
C TYR A 32 2.04 -1.10 14.42
N TYR A 33 2.89 -0.63 13.48
CA TYR A 33 2.49 -0.45 12.08
C TYR A 33 2.23 -1.78 11.38
N LEU A 34 3.11 -2.76 11.57
CA LEU A 34 2.97 -4.08 10.95
C LEU A 34 1.73 -4.81 11.46
N ASP A 35 1.46 -4.76 12.76
CA ASP A 35 0.25 -5.31 13.37
C ASP A 35 -1.02 -4.67 12.78
N CYS A 36 -1.03 -3.34 12.62
CA CYS A 36 -2.13 -2.65 11.95
C CYS A 36 -2.33 -3.11 10.49
N MET A 37 -1.23 -3.40 9.78
CA MET A 37 -1.28 -3.89 8.39
C MET A 37 -1.74 -5.35 8.32
N GLU A 38 -1.33 -6.20 9.26
CA GLU A 38 -1.76 -7.59 9.36
C GLU A 38 -3.25 -7.68 9.70
N GLU A 39 -3.74 -6.89 10.65
CA GLU A 39 -5.16 -6.81 11.00
C GLU A 39 -6.05 -6.36 9.83
N CYS A 40 -5.49 -5.66 8.84
CA CYS A 40 -6.18 -5.26 7.61
C CYS A 40 -5.97 -6.24 6.45
N ASP A 41 -5.40 -7.42 6.67
CA ASP A 41 -5.04 -8.38 5.61
C ASP A 41 -4.12 -7.79 4.51
N GLU A 42 -3.40 -6.70 4.79
CA GLU A 42 -2.46 -6.11 3.82
C GLU A 42 -1.19 -6.95 3.71
N VAL A 43 -0.74 -7.51 4.83
CA VAL A 43 0.41 -8.41 4.97
C VAL A 43 0.02 -9.67 5.71
N SER A 44 0.87 -10.70 5.72
CA SER A 44 0.50 -12.02 6.27
C SER A 44 1.17 -12.31 7.60
N ALA A 45 2.48 -12.22 7.65
CA ALA A 45 3.31 -12.51 8.83
C ALA A 45 4.66 -11.77 8.70
N PRO A 46 4.66 -10.44 8.82
CA PRO A 46 5.87 -9.66 8.64
C PRO A 46 6.87 -9.88 9.77
N GLU A 47 8.14 -10.04 9.41
CA GLU A 47 9.25 -10.22 10.34
C GLU A 47 10.14 -8.98 10.39
N ILE A 48 10.42 -8.49 11.60
CA ILE A 48 11.27 -7.33 11.81
C ILE A 48 12.74 -7.76 11.69
N CYS A 49 13.47 -7.08 10.78
CA CYS A 49 14.90 -7.25 10.63
C CYS A 49 15.52 -5.91 10.20
N VAL A 50 16.31 -5.31 11.08
CA VAL A 50 16.83 -3.95 10.84
C VAL A 50 18.18 -4.02 10.19
N PHE A 51 18.26 -3.54 8.94
CA PHE A 51 19.51 -3.31 8.22
C PHE A 51 19.65 -1.84 7.82
N SER A 52 20.78 -1.21 8.18
CA SER A 52 21.04 0.19 7.86
C SER A 52 22.42 0.37 7.24
N GLY A 53 22.50 0.18 5.92
CA GLY A 53 23.68 0.48 5.13
C GLY A 53 23.61 1.86 4.45
N ALA A 54 24.72 2.28 3.86
CA ALA A 54 24.83 3.60 3.20
C ALA A 54 23.89 3.74 1.99
N LYS A 55 23.66 2.67 1.26
CA LYS A 55 22.87 2.67 0.00
C LYS A 55 21.62 1.80 0.07
N ALA A 56 21.56 0.89 1.01
CA ALA A 56 20.48 -0.07 1.16
C ALA A 56 20.00 -0.08 2.61
N LYS A 57 18.71 -0.17 2.82
CA LYS A 57 18.07 -0.23 4.14
C LYS A 57 16.87 -1.14 4.08
N LEU A 58 16.61 -1.82 5.20
CA LEU A 58 15.43 -2.64 5.42
C LEU A 58 15.04 -2.53 6.89
N THR A 59 13.75 -2.59 7.18
CA THR A 59 13.24 -2.62 8.56
C THR A 59 12.48 -3.91 8.86
N ALA A 60 11.78 -4.45 7.87
CA ALA A 60 11.04 -5.71 7.97
C ALA A 60 10.84 -6.32 6.58
N TYR A 61 10.43 -7.58 6.55
CA TYR A 61 10.03 -8.27 5.32
C TYR A 61 8.84 -9.21 5.60
N ASP A 62 8.09 -9.55 4.56
CA ASP A 62 7.07 -10.62 4.58
C ASP A 62 7.19 -11.43 3.29
N TYR A 63 7.29 -12.75 3.41
CA TYR A 63 7.29 -13.65 2.28
C TYR A 63 6.07 -14.57 2.34
N ASN A 64 5.22 -14.48 1.34
CA ASN A 64 4.04 -15.31 1.23
C ASN A 64 4.15 -16.24 0.01
N ASP A 65 4.50 -17.51 0.26
CA ASP A 65 4.66 -18.54 -0.77
C ASP A 65 3.35 -18.82 -1.51
N GLU A 66 2.22 -18.82 -0.81
CA GLU A 66 0.91 -19.03 -1.43
C GLU A 66 0.47 -17.86 -2.31
N ALA A 67 0.81 -16.64 -1.95
CA ALA A 67 0.53 -15.45 -2.75
C ALA A 67 1.60 -15.18 -3.80
N GLU A 68 2.69 -15.95 -3.80
CA GLU A 68 3.87 -15.73 -4.64
C GLU A 68 4.35 -14.28 -4.55
N SER A 69 4.39 -13.71 -3.34
CA SER A 69 4.71 -12.31 -3.08
C SER A 69 5.81 -12.15 -2.04
N LEU A 70 6.59 -11.09 -2.22
CA LEU A 70 7.61 -10.64 -1.28
C LEU A 70 7.38 -9.17 -0.97
N ASP A 71 7.27 -8.84 0.30
CA ASP A 71 7.07 -7.50 0.81
C ASP A 71 8.30 -7.03 1.57
N LEU A 72 8.77 -5.85 1.27
CA LEU A 72 9.93 -5.25 1.92
C LEU A 72 9.55 -3.90 2.51
N PHE A 73 9.91 -3.67 3.78
CA PHE A 73 9.48 -2.51 4.54
C PHE A 73 10.67 -1.64 4.97
N LEU A 74 10.50 -0.33 4.90
CA LEU A 74 11.41 0.64 5.48
C LEU A 74 10.64 1.66 6.31
N PHE A 75 10.99 1.79 7.58
CA PHE A 75 10.45 2.84 8.43
C PHE A 75 11.31 4.11 8.36
N ILE A 76 10.69 5.26 8.15
CA ILE A 76 11.33 6.57 8.11
C ILE A 76 10.69 7.47 9.16
N HIS A 77 11.43 7.80 10.20
CA HIS A 77 10.96 8.72 11.24
C HIS A 77 10.86 10.15 10.74
N ALA A 78 9.77 10.83 11.10
CA ALA A 78 9.60 12.25 10.89
C ALA A 78 10.12 13.05 12.08
N THR A 79 10.67 14.21 11.82
CA THR A 79 11.10 15.14 12.86
C THR A 79 10.72 16.57 12.45
N PRO A 80 9.79 17.21 13.16
CA PRO A 80 8.99 16.67 14.28
C PRO A 80 7.96 15.61 13.84
N LEU A 81 7.38 14.90 14.83
CA LEU A 81 6.33 13.91 14.64
C LEU A 81 5.17 14.46 13.80
N ALA A 82 4.60 13.63 12.92
CA ALA A 82 3.56 14.00 11.94
C ALA A 82 3.95 15.14 10.97
N SER A 83 5.23 15.47 10.86
CA SER A 83 5.72 16.40 9.83
C SER A 83 5.80 15.74 8.46
N ARG A 84 5.83 16.57 7.41
CA ARG A 84 5.89 16.06 6.03
C ARG A 84 7.28 15.52 5.68
N ILE A 85 7.29 14.36 5.02
CA ILE A 85 8.52 13.67 4.58
C ILE A 85 8.57 13.46 3.05
N ASP A 86 7.78 14.15 2.26
CA ASP A 86 7.64 13.97 0.80
C ASP A 86 8.99 13.82 0.08
N SER A 87 9.97 14.67 0.41
CA SER A 87 11.30 14.63 -0.20
C SER A 87 12.10 13.36 0.09
N ARG A 88 11.70 12.58 1.09
CA ARG A 88 12.40 11.35 1.54
C ARG A 88 11.77 10.08 0.96
N VAL A 89 10.55 10.16 0.41
CA VAL A 89 9.78 9.01 -0.09
C VAL A 89 10.54 8.27 -1.18
N ARG A 90 10.95 8.99 -2.22
CA ARG A 90 11.70 8.39 -3.34
C ARG A 90 13.02 7.77 -2.89
N THR A 91 13.73 8.42 -1.99
CA THR A 91 14.99 7.91 -1.43
C THR A 91 14.75 6.63 -0.63
N GLY A 92 13.66 6.58 0.14
CA GLY A 92 13.25 5.38 0.89
C GLY A 92 13.02 4.18 -0.02
N PHE A 93 12.28 4.35 -1.10
CA PHE A 93 12.06 3.27 -2.09
C PHE A 93 13.35 2.84 -2.79
N ASN A 94 14.26 3.78 -3.09
CA ASN A 94 15.56 3.44 -3.65
C ASN A 94 16.40 2.59 -2.68
N TYR A 95 16.33 2.83 -1.37
CA TYR A 95 17.02 2.01 -0.35
C TYR A 95 16.47 0.58 -0.33
N LEU A 96 15.14 0.40 -0.38
CA LEU A 96 14.51 -0.92 -0.42
C LEU A 96 14.86 -1.67 -1.70
N ARG A 97 14.72 -1.01 -2.85
CA ARG A 97 15.06 -1.62 -4.14
C ARG A 97 16.54 -2.02 -4.21
N GLU A 98 17.43 -1.19 -3.69
CA GLU A 98 18.85 -1.52 -3.65
C GLU A 98 19.13 -2.68 -2.69
N PHE A 99 18.44 -2.77 -1.53
CA PHE A 99 18.55 -3.92 -0.64
C PHE A 99 18.18 -5.21 -1.38
N TYR A 100 17.00 -5.24 -2.01
CA TYR A 100 16.56 -6.35 -2.83
C TYR A 100 17.59 -6.72 -3.91
N ASN A 101 18.06 -5.73 -4.65
CA ASN A 101 19.07 -5.93 -5.71
C ASN A 101 20.37 -6.53 -5.18
N GLN A 102 20.82 -6.10 -4.01
CA GLN A 102 22.03 -6.65 -3.39
C GLN A 102 21.82 -8.09 -2.92
N CYS A 103 20.65 -8.47 -2.49
CA CYS A 103 20.33 -9.86 -2.15
C CYS A 103 20.43 -10.80 -3.36
N ILE A 104 19.92 -10.38 -4.53
CA ILE A 104 19.80 -11.25 -5.71
C ILE A 104 21.01 -11.24 -6.66
N LYS A 105 21.93 -10.28 -6.53
CA LYS A 105 23.13 -10.17 -7.38
C LYS A 105 24.27 -11.02 -6.83
N LYS A 106 24.78 -11.99 -7.62
CA LYS A 106 25.85 -12.92 -7.24
C LYS A 106 27.21 -12.26 -6.87
N LYS A 107 27.43 -11.00 -7.24
CA LYS A 107 28.66 -10.24 -6.94
C LYS A 107 28.35 -9.04 -6.04
N SER A 108 27.38 -9.16 -5.15
CA SER A 108 27.04 -8.09 -4.22
C SER A 108 27.90 -8.17 -2.95
N PRO A 109 28.01 -7.07 -2.20
CA PRO A 109 28.65 -7.08 -0.88
C PRO A 109 28.00 -8.06 0.12
N PHE A 110 26.76 -8.50 -0.13
CA PHE A 110 26.04 -9.44 0.72
C PHE A 110 26.49 -10.91 0.52
N TYR A 111 27.29 -11.21 -0.50
CA TYR A 111 27.87 -12.54 -0.67
C TYR A 111 29.25 -12.59 -0.01
N GLY A 112 29.42 -13.52 0.94
CA GLY A 112 30.68 -13.72 1.65
C GLY A 112 30.86 -12.85 2.90
N SER A 113 29.91 -11.95 3.20
CA SER A 113 29.89 -11.11 4.41
C SER A 113 28.75 -11.52 5.35
N GLU A 114 28.15 -12.69 5.17
CA GLU A 114 26.98 -13.13 5.94
C GLU A 114 27.23 -13.15 7.45
N SER A 115 28.47 -13.43 7.88
CA SER A 115 28.84 -13.40 9.30
C SER A 115 28.87 -12.01 9.94
N GLU A 116 28.77 -10.94 9.15
CA GLU A 116 28.76 -9.55 9.62
C GLU A 116 27.34 -9.04 9.93
N PHE A 117 26.31 -9.81 9.55
CA PHE A 117 24.90 -9.45 9.76
C PHE A 117 24.32 -10.16 10.97
N THR A 118 23.27 -9.57 11.55
CA THR A 118 22.46 -10.26 12.58
C THR A 118 21.75 -11.46 11.97
N SER A 119 21.30 -12.42 12.78
CA SER A 119 20.57 -13.61 12.33
C SER A 119 19.33 -13.23 11.52
N GLU A 120 18.57 -12.26 11.97
CA GLU A 120 17.33 -11.79 11.34
C GLU A 120 17.60 -11.22 9.94
N VAL A 121 18.70 -10.47 9.79
CA VAL A 121 19.11 -9.93 8.48
C VAL A 121 19.61 -11.05 7.55
N GLN A 122 20.33 -12.03 8.09
CA GLN A 122 20.76 -13.20 7.31
C GLN A 122 19.55 -14.00 6.79
N ASP A 123 18.55 -14.21 7.64
CA ASP A 123 17.31 -14.91 7.27
C ASP A 123 16.55 -14.15 6.18
N ALA A 124 16.40 -12.84 6.32
CA ALA A 124 15.82 -11.99 5.28
C ALA A 124 16.55 -12.11 3.93
N ILE A 125 17.89 -12.03 3.95
CA ILE A 125 18.72 -12.18 2.73
C ILE A 125 18.50 -13.56 2.10
N ASN A 126 18.47 -14.62 2.87
CA ASN A 126 18.29 -15.99 2.39
C ASN A 126 16.89 -16.18 1.77
N ILE A 127 15.85 -15.73 2.45
CA ILE A 127 14.46 -15.79 1.96
C ILE A 127 14.32 -15.01 0.65
N ILE A 128 14.87 -13.80 0.56
CA ILE A 128 14.84 -13.00 -0.67
C ILE A 128 15.59 -13.71 -1.82
N ARG A 129 16.70 -14.36 -1.56
CA ARG A 129 17.43 -15.14 -2.58
C ARG A 129 16.63 -16.34 -3.06
N GLU A 130 16.02 -17.06 -2.13
CA GLU A 130 15.25 -18.26 -2.43
C GLU A 130 13.91 -17.94 -3.10
N SER A 131 13.34 -16.78 -2.85
CA SER A 131 12.10 -16.31 -3.47
C SER A 131 12.30 -15.91 -4.94
N LYS A 132 13.54 -15.66 -5.36
CA LYS A 132 13.85 -15.26 -6.75
C LYS A 132 13.36 -16.31 -7.76
N GLY A 133 12.49 -15.89 -8.66
CA GLY A 133 11.88 -16.75 -9.68
C GLY A 133 10.70 -17.59 -9.16
N LYS A 134 10.33 -17.46 -7.88
CA LYS A 134 9.14 -18.05 -7.30
C LYS A 134 8.03 -17.02 -7.10
N VAL A 135 8.41 -15.74 -6.88
CA VAL A 135 7.46 -14.65 -6.70
C VAL A 135 7.14 -13.98 -8.03
N ASN A 136 5.90 -13.59 -8.20
CA ASN A 136 5.40 -12.80 -9.32
C ASN A 136 5.07 -11.35 -8.91
N MET A 137 5.18 -11.04 -7.61
CA MET A 137 4.92 -9.72 -7.06
C MET A 137 5.94 -9.35 -5.98
N ILE A 138 6.48 -8.15 -6.05
CA ILE A 138 7.36 -7.57 -5.03
C ILE A 138 6.79 -6.21 -4.65
N ARG A 139 6.47 -6.02 -3.36
CA ARG A 139 5.93 -4.78 -2.85
C ARG A 139 6.94 -4.10 -1.93
N PHE A 140 7.18 -2.83 -2.18
CA PHE A 140 8.01 -1.98 -1.35
C PHE A 140 7.12 -1.07 -0.52
N TYR A 141 7.19 -1.20 0.79
CA TYR A 141 6.42 -0.42 1.74
C TYR A 141 7.29 0.60 2.46
N LEU A 142 6.93 1.86 2.34
CA LEU A 142 7.49 2.93 3.14
C LEU A 142 6.54 3.23 4.30
N LEU A 143 6.99 2.96 5.51
CA LEU A 143 6.26 3.24 6.75
C LEU A 143 6.81 4.53 7.36
N THR A 144 5.94 5.38 7.93
CA THR A 144 6.37 6.62 8.57
C THR A 144 5.38 7.16 9.58
N ASP A 145 5.89 7.66 10.70
CA ASP A 145 5.17 8.47 11.68
C ASP A 145 4.96 9.93 11.21
N GLY A 146 5.41 10.24 10.01
CA GLY A 146 5.18 11.50 9.32
C GLY A 146 3.93 11.49 8.45
N ALA A 147 3.72 12.60 7.73
CA ALA A 147 2.68 12.76 6.74
C ALA A 147 3.28 12.80 5.32
N VAL A 148 2.60 12.17 4.38
CA VAL A 148 3.00 12.16 2.97
C VAL A 148 1.86 12.73 2.11
N SER A 149 2.21 13.56 1.12
CA SER A 149 1.19 14.11 0.21
C SER A 149 0.63 13.03 -0.70
N SER A 150 -0.64 13.18 -1.06
CA SER A 150 -1.31 12.28 -2.01
C SER A 150 -0.61 12.17 -3.37
N ASN A 151 0.17 13.18 -3.75
CA ASN A 151 0.92 13.17 -5.01
C ASN A 151 2.13 12.23 -5.01
N GLU A 152 2.70 11.97 -3.82
CA GLU A 152 3.85 11.06 -3.64
C GLU A 152 3.41 9.60 -3.40
N ILE A 153 2.13 9.39 -3.09
CA ILE A 153 1.54 8.06 -2.85
C ILE A 153 1.22 7.34 -4.17
N HIS A 154 1.44 7.98 -5.32
CA HIS A 154 1.18 7.34 -6.61
C HIS A 154 2.09 6.13 -6.80
N THR A 155 1.46 4.98 -6.72
CA THR A 155 2.05 3.67 -6.96
C THR A 155 2.62 3.65 -8.36
N LEU A 156 3.94 3.65 -8.46
CA LEU A 156 4.64 3.33 -9.69
C LEU A 156 4.64 1.80 -9.78
N ASN A 157 3.73 1.23 -10.54
CA ASN A 157 3.77 -0.19 -10.83
C ASN A 157 4.70 -0.39 -12.03
N GLU A 158 5.73 -1.19 -11.84
CA GLU A 158 6.68 -1.56 -12.88
C GLU A 158 6.54 -3.07 -13.12
N ASP A 159 6.49 -3.50 -14.38
CA ASP A 159 6.53 -4.91 -14.76
C ASP A 159 7.90 -5.17 -15.40
N GLU A 160 8.76 -5.90 -14.71
CA GLU A 160 10.08 -6.32 -15.21
C GLU A 160 10.13 -7.85 -15.26
N ASP A 161 10.32 -8.40 -16.44
CA ASP A 161 10.47 -9.86 -16.67
C ASP A 161 9.31 -10.71 -16.09
N GLY A 162 8.09 -10.16 -16.05
CA GLY A 162 6.90 -10.84 -15.53
C GLY A 162 6.73 -10.78 -14.01
N VAL A 163 7.58 -10.02 -13.33
CA VAL A 163 7.43 -9.68 -11.90
C VAL A 163 6.86 -8.28 -11.78
N LEU A 164 5.77 -8.15 -11.04
CA LEU A 164 5.15 -6.88 -10.75
C LEU A 164 5.81 -6.24 -9.52
N TYR A 165 6.33 -5.03 -9.68
CA TYR A 165 6.87 -4.23 -8.58
C TYR A 165 5.88 -3.15 -8.20
N GLU A 166 5.49 -3.11 -6.93
CA GLU A 166 4.56 -2.11 -6.38
C GLU A 166 5.23 -1.30 -5.27
N TYR A 167 4.84 -0.02 -5.16
CA TYR A 167 5.38 0.91 -4.18
C TYR A 167 4.24 1.50 -3.34
N HIS A 168 4.27 1.30 -2.05
CA HIS A 168 3.20 1.68 -1.13
C HIS A 168 3.75 2.56 0.00
N VAL A 169 2.97 3.55 0.40
CA VAL A 169 3.27 4.39 1.57
C VAL A 169 2.20 4.17 2.63
N TRP A 170 2.65 3.90 3.85
CA TRP A 170 1.81 3.88 5.05
C TRP A 170 2.30 4.96 6.00
N ASP A 171 1.65 6.11 5.94
CA ASP A 171 1.92 7.26 6.80
C ASP A 171 1.01 7.25 8.04
N ILE A 172 1.25 8.19 8.95
CA ILE A 172 0.43 8.30 10.17
C ILE A 172 -1.06 8.52 9.88
N ALA A 173 -1.38 9.15 8.74
CA ALA A 173 -2.78 9.33 8.34
C ALA A 173 -3.42 8.01 7.90
N SER A 174 -2.64 7.09 7.34
CA SER A 174 -3.10 5.74 7.00
C SER A 174 -3.45 4.95 8.26
N ILE A 175 -2.57 4.98 9.26
CA ILE A 175 -2.82 4.33 10.56
C ILE A 175 -4.02 4.96 11.28
N TYR A 176 -4.14 6.28 11.27
CA TYR A 176 -5.28 6.97 11.87
C TYR A 176 -6.61 6.55 11.25
N ARG A 177 -6.67 6.41 9.93
CA ARG A 177 -7.86 5.91 9.24
C ARG A 177 -8.23 4.50 9.68
N GLN A 178 -7.25 3.61 9.81
CA GLN A 178 -7.48 2.24 10.29
C GLN A 178 -8.04 2.22 11.71
N ASP A 179 -7.47 3.03 12.60
CA ASP A 179 -7.96 3.15 13.98
C ASP A 179 -9.40 3.66 14.05
N GLN A 180 -9.75 4.68 13.24
CA GLN A 180 -11.13 5.21 13.20
C GLN A 180 -12.15 4.16 12.79
N ILE A 181 -11.78 3.25 11.94
CA ILE A 181 -12.66 2.18 11.44
C ILE A 181 -12.83 1.10 12.50
N LYS A 182 -11.75 0.69 13.19
CA LYS A 182 -11.85 -0.23 14.33
C LYS A 182 -12.77 0.27 15.42
N GLN A 183 -12.86 1.58 15.62
CA GLN A 183 -13.76 2.21 16.59
C GLN A 183 -15.23 2.24 16.15
N GLY A 184 -15.60 1.61 15.03
CA GLY A 184 -16.98 1.53 14.55
C GLY A 184 -17.47 2.79 13.83
N ASN A 185 -16.55 3.68 13.47
CA ASN A 185 -16.85 4.82 12.59
C ASN A 185 -16.87 4.35 11.13
N ASP A 186 -17.66 3.31 10.86
CA ASP A 186 -17.71 2.52 9.62
C ASP A 186 -18.10 3.28 8.34
N LYS A 187 -18.30 4.57 8.43
CA LYS A 187 -18.72 5.37 7.29
C LYS A 187 -17.51 5.91 6.54
N ILE A 188 -17.14 5.21 5.47
CA ILE A 188 -16.19 5.78 4.51
C ILE A 188 -16.91 6.91 3.78
N GLU A 189 -16.52 8.14 4.06
CA GLU A 189 -16.93 9.32 3.31
C GLU A 189 -15.81 9.72 2.37
N ILE A 190 -16.11 9.78 1.08
CA ILE A 190 -15.15 10.17 0.06
C ILE A 190 -15.60 11.51 -0.51
N ASP A 191 -14.85 12.56 -0.23
CA ASP A 191 -15.05 13.86 -0.85
C ASP A 191 -14.36 13.89 -2.21
N PHE A 192 -15.12 13.64 -3.27
CA PHE A 192 -14.60 13.64 -4.64
C PHE A 192 -14.05 15.01 -5.07
N GLU A 193 -14.47 16.08 -4.44
CA GLU A 193 -13.98 17.43 -4.75
C GLU A 193 -12.62 17.70 -4.08
N ASN A 194 -12.43 17.25 -2.84
CA ASN A 194 -11.26 17.57 -2.04
C ASN A 194 -10.26 16.42 -1.92
N ASP A 195 -10.73 15.17 -1.81
CA ASP A 195 -9.87 14.00 -1.57
C ASP A 195 -9.34 13.38 -2.87
N ILE A 196 -10.14 13.40 -3.95
CA ILE A 196 -9.82 12.74 -5.21
C ILE A 196 -9.54 13.77 -6.31
N LYS A 197 -8.44 14.48 -6.16
CA LYS A 197 -8.00 15.43 -7.20
C LYS A 197 -6.99 14.78 -8.13
N TYR A 198 -7.04 15.13 -9.41
CA TYR A 198 -6.02 14.75 -10.37
C TYR A 198 -5.61 15.94 -11.25
N TYR A 199 -4.40 15.86 -11.78
CA TYR A 199 -3.86 16.92 -12.61
C TYR A 199 -4.14 16.63 -14.08
N VAL A 200 -4.74 17.58 -14.77
CA VAL A 200 -4.87 17.57 -16.22
C VAL A 200 -3.81 18.48 -16.81
N THR A 201 -2.99 17.92 -17.68
CA THR A 201 -2.05 18.74 -18.47
C THR A 201 -2.84 19.37 -19.62
N ASN A 202 -3.00 20.66 -19.57
CA ASN A 202 -3.60 21.37 -20.69
C ASN A 202 -2.63 21.28 -21.89
N LYS A 203 -3.10 20.74 -23.02
CA LYS A 203 -2.28 20.55 -24.23
C LYS A 203 -1.66 21.84 -24.76
N ASN A 204 -2.19 23.00 -24.37
CA ASN A 204 -1.76 24.32 -24.82
C ASN A 204 -0.96 25.14 -23.78
N SER A 205 -0.76 24.61 -22.57
CA SER A 205 0.04 25.28 -21.54
C SER A 205 0.79 24.21 -20.71
N GLN A 206 2.00 24.55 -20.28
CA GLN A 206 2.78 23.70 -19.37
C GLN A 206 2.22 23.66 -17.93
N ASN A 207 1.09 24.32 -17.70
CA ASN A 207 0.45 24.39 -16.40
C ASN A 207 -0.39 23.13 -16.16
N LYS A 208 -0.14 22.47 -15.04
CA LYS A 208 -0.99 21.40 -14.52
C LYS A 208 -2.13 22.02 -13.75
N GLU A 209 -3.35 21.82 -14.18
CA GLU A 209 -4.54 22.24 -13.47
C GLU A 209 -5.07 21.11 -12.63
N GLN A 210 -5.34 21.36 -11.35
CA GLN A 210 -5.93 20.39 -10.45
C GLN A 210 -7.45 20.46 -10.58
N ILE A 211 -8.06 19.35 -10.95
CA ILE A 211 -9.51 19.27 -11.11
C ILE A 211 -10.09 18.10 -10.30
N ALA A 212 -11.30 18.30 -9.79
CA ALA A 212 -12.10 17.22 -9.23
C ALA A 212 -12.64 16.32 -10.36
N PRO A 213 -12.77 15.00 -10.15
CA PRO A 213 -13.35 14.11 -11.15
C PRO A 213 -14.82 14.46 -11.37
N LYS A 214 -15.23 14.55 -12.62
CA LYS A 214 -16.65 14.62 -12.98
C LYS A 214 -17.18 13.20 -13.10
N ILE A 215 -18.14 12.86 -12.24
CA ILE A 215 -18.78 11.55 -12.24
C ILE A 215 -20.11 11.68 -12.95
N GLN A 216 -20.29 10.93 -14.03
CA GLN A 216 -21.58 10.79 -14.68
C GLN A 216 -22.43 9.82 -13.89
N CYS A 217 -23.61 10.23 -13.48
CA CYS A 217 -24.55 9.40 -12.73
C CYS A 217 -25.96 9.48 -13.28
N LEU A 218 -26.64 8.35 -13.16
CA LEU A 218 -28.06 8.21 -13.43
C LEU A 218 -28.78 8.08 -12.08
N LYS A 219 -29.70 8.98 -11.77
CA LYS A 219 -30.54 8.86 -10.58
C LYS A 219 -31.50 7.69 -10.79
N VAL A 220 -31.54 6.78 -9.84
CA VAL A 220 -32.46 5.64 -9.81
C VAL A 220 -33.62 6.00 -8.87
N GLU A 221 -34.83 5.72 -9.29
CA GLU A 221 -35.99 5.84 -8.41
C GLU A 221 -35.90 4.78 -7.31
N ASP A 222 -35.97 5.21 -6.07
CA ASP A 222 -35.91 4.34 -4.89
C ASP A 222 -37.25 4.49 -4.14
N ASP A 223 -37.76 3.39 -3.61
CA ASP A 223 -38.96 3.38 -2.81
C ASP A 223 -38.77 4.02 -1.42
N ASN A 224 -37.51 4.25 -1.03
CA ASN A 224 -37.19 4.91 0.24
C ASN A 224 -36.96 6.42 0.04
N PRO A 225 -37.90 7.29 0.48
CA PRO A 225 -37.79 8.73 0.27
C PRO A 225 -36.66 9.41 1.05
N SER A 226 -36.00 8.69 1.95
CA SER A 226 -34.87 9.20 2.74
C SER A 226 -33.50 8.93 2.11
N VAL A 227 -33.46 8.26 0.97
CA VAL A 227 -32.22 7.87 0.28
C VAL A 227 -32.33 8.22 -1.19
N ASP A 228 -31.30 8.87 -1.72
CA ASP A 228 -31.13 9.06 -3.17
C ASP A 228 -30.12 8.02 -3.69
N THR A 229 -30.57 7.17 -4.62
CA THR A 229 -29.71 6.15 -5.24
C THR A 229 -29.25 6.60 -6.62
N TYR A 230 -27.97 6.47 -6.89
CA TYR A 230 -27.34 6.83 -8.15
C TYR A 230 -26.51 5.66 -8.70
N LEU A 231 -26.65 5.37 -9.99
CA LEU A 231 -25.68 4.57 -10.75
C LEU A 231 -24.62 5.50 -11.33
N ALA A 232 -23.36 5.22 -11.05
CA ALA A 232 -22.26 6.07 -11.49
C ALA A 232 -21.16 5.25 -12.20
N ILE A 233 -20.54 5.87 -13.19
CA ILE A 233 -19.34 5.33 -13.85
C ILE A 233 -18.13 6.07 -13.26
N ILE A 234 -17.26 5.31 -12.62
CA ILE A 234 -16.02 5.82 -12.03
C ILE A 234 -14.84 5.28 -12.84
N SER A 235 -13.92 6.17 -13.23
CA SER A 235 -12.71 5.75 -13.95
C SER A 235 -11.82 4.87 -13.06
N GLY A 236 -11.10 3.92 -13.68
CA GLY A 236 -10.16 3.05 -12.96
C GLY A 236 -9.10 3.83 -12.17
N ASP A 237 -8.63 4.97 -12.69
CA ASP A 237 -7.66 5.84 -11.99
C ASP A 237 -8.23 6.43 -10.69
N VAL A 238 -9.50 6.84 -10.71
CA VAL A 238 -10.19 7.35 -9.52
C VAL A 238 -10.38 6.22 -8.51
N LEU A 239 -10.83 5.06 -8.98
CA LEU A 239 -10.99 3.88 -8.11
C LEU A 239 -9.67 3.43 -7.50
N ALA A 240 -8.58 3.43 -8.25
CA ALA A 240 -7.25 3.11 -7.75
C ALA A 240 -6.78 4.09 -6.66
N LYS A 241 -7.07 5.40 -6.82
CA LYS A 241 -6.76 6.39 -5.78
C LYS A 241 -7.56 6.16 -4.51
N ILE A 242 -8.85 5.89 -4.63
CA ILE A 242 -9.72 5.56 -3.50
C ILE A 242 -9.19 4.30 -2.81
N TYR A 243 -8.87 3.26 -3.57
CA TYR A 243 -8.30 2.03 -3.03
C TYR A 243 -6.96 2.28 -2.33
N ASN A 244 -6.07 3.07 -2.91
CA ASN A 244 -4.80 3.42 -2.27
C ASN A 244 -4.97 4.17 -0.95
N GLN A 245 -6.08 4.88 -0.80
CA GLN A 245 -6.39 5.63 0.42
C GLN A 245 -7.07 4.77 1.49
N TYR A 246 -8.01 3.90 1.09
CA TYR A 246 -8.87 3.13 2.01
C TYR A 246 -8.52 1.64 2.06
N ARG A 247 -7.70 1.13 1.10
CA ARG A 247 -7.19 -0.25 1.05
C ARG A 247 -8.31 -1.29 1.13
N THR A 248 -8.07 -2.35 1.87
CA THR A 248 -9.00 -3.46 2.07
C THR A 248 -10.33 -3.04 2.66
N LEU A 249 -10.37 -1.94 3.41
CA LEU A 249 -11.60 -1.38 3.97
C LEU A 249 -12.66 -1.06 2.95
N LEU A 250 -12.24 -0.59 1.77
CA LEU A 250 -13.16 -0.37 0.65
C LEU A 250 -13.87 -1.68 0.25
N LEU A 251 -13.30 -2.82 0.61
CA LEU A 251 -13.75 -4.16 0.23
C LEU A 251 -14.41 -4.93 1.39
N GLU A 252 -14.35 -4.45 2.63
CA GLU A 252 -14.87 -5.16 3.82
C GLU A 252 -16.35 -5.51 3.74
N LYS A 253 -17.16 -4.66 3.13
CA LYS A 253 -18.58 -4.95 2.89
C LYS A 253 -18.82 -5.90 1.72
N ASN A 254 -17.76 -6.33 1.04
CA ASN A 254 -17.86 -7.32 -0.02
C ASN A 254 -17.91 -8.71 0.61
N VAL A 255 -18.99 -9.43 0.39
CA VAL A 255 -19.25 -10.80 0.93
C VAL A 255 -18.20 -11.82 0.46
N ARG A 256 -17.32 -11.46 -0.46
CA ARG A 256 -16.27 -12.33 -1.00
C ARG A 256 -14.91 -11.82 -0.57
N ALA A 257 -14.14 -12.70 0.09
CA ALA A 257 -12.74 -12.43 0.36
C ALA A 257 -12.00 -12.03 -0.93
N PHE A 258 -11.19 -10.98 -0.85
CA PHE A 258 -10.36 -10.56 -1.97
C PHE A 258 -9.24 -11.58 -2.20
N LEU A 259 -9.42 -12.43 -3.20
CA LEU A 259 -8.50 -13.54 -3.49
C LEU A 259 -7.27 -13.13 -4.29
N ARG A 260 -7.00 -11.82 -4.45
CA ARG A 260 -5.87 -11.28 -5.24
C ARG A 260 -5.71 -12.06 -6.57
N ASN A 261 -4.47 -12.32 -7.02
CA ASN A 261 -4.20 -13.10 -8.23
C ASN A 261 -4.32 -14.63 -8.07
N LYS A 262 -4.71 -15.12 -6.89
CA LYS A 262 -4.83 -16.56 -6.61
C LYS A 262 -5.96 -17.24 -7.38
N SER A 263 -7.02 -16.52 -7.72
CA SER A 263 -8.11 -17.12 -8.46
C SER A 263 -7.82 -17.14 -9.97
N LYS A 264 -8.12 -18.27 -10.62
CA LYS A 264 -8.08 -18.38 -12.10
C LYS A 264 -8.92 -17.30 -12.78
N VAL A 265 -9.96 -16.80 -12.10
CA VAL A 265 -10.82 -15.71 -12.58
C VAL A 265 -10.04 -14.39 -12.61
N ASN A 266 -9.36 -14.04 -11.51
CA ASN A 266 -8.58 -12.80 -11.45
C ASN A 266 -7.41 -12.83 -12.44
N GLN A 267 -6.75 -13.96 -12.60
CA GLN A 267 -5.70 -14.13 -13.62
C GLN A 267 -6.25 -13.92 -15.05
N ARG A 268 -7.45 -14.41 -15.33
CA ARG A 268 -8.12 -14.19 -16.63
C ARG A 268 -8.51 -12.72 -16.81
N ILE A 269 -9.04 -12.07 -15.77
CA ILE A 269 -9.36 -10.64 -15.78
C ILE A 269 -8.11 -9.84 -16.09
N MET A 270 -7.01 -10.08 -15.37
CA MET A 270 -5.73 -9.40 -15.60
C MET A 270 -5.21 -9.64 -17.03
N SER A 271 -5.31 -10.87 -17.53
CA SER A 271 -4.93 -11.18 -18.92
C SER A 271 -5.79 -10.41 -19.93
N THR A 272 -7.10 -10.28 -19.68
CA THR A 272 -8.02 -9.54 -20.55
C THR A 272 -7.70 -8.05 -20.54
N ILE A 273 -7.49 -7.45 -19.34
CA ILE A 273 -7.11 -6.04 -19.22
C ILE A 273 -5.80 -5.74 -19.97
N LYS A 274 -4.81 -6.64 -19.88
CA LYS A 274 -3.52 -6.47 -20.57
C LYS A 274 -3.59 -6.64 -22.09
N LYS A 275 -4.39 -7.59 -22.58
CA LYS A 275 -4.38 -7.99 -24.00
C LYS A 275 -5.50 -7.37 -24.83
N THR A 276 -6.66 -7.23 -24.26
CA THR A 276 -7.91 -6.82 -24.94
C THR A 276 -8.78 -6.04 -23.95
N PRO A 277 -8.34 -4.85 -23.49
CA PRO A 277 -9.02 -4.09 -22.42
C PRO A 277 -10.46 -3.75 -22.76
N GLU A 278 -10.80 -3.62 -24.05
CA GLU A 278 -12.17 -3.40 -24.53
C GLU A 278 -13.12 -4.56 -24.17
N MET A 279 -12.63 -5.79 -24.11
CA MET A 279 -13.44 -6.95 -23.72
C MET A 279 -13.75 -6.98 -22.23
N PHE A 280 -12.96 -6.31 -21.41
CA PHE A 280 -13.23 -6.21 -19.98
C PHE A 280 -14.57 -5.51 -19.70
N PHE A 281 -14.84 -4.43 -20.42
CA PHE A 281 -16.12 -3.71 -20.32
C PHE A 281 -17.29 -4.51 -20.91
N SER A 282 -17.05 -5.34 -21.93
CA SER A 282 -18.08 -6.14 -22.57
C SER A 282 -18.53 -7.34 -21.74
N TYR A 283 -17.65 -7.87 -20.87
CA TYR A 283 -17.88 -9.12 -20.12
C TYR A 283 -17.70 -9.00 -18.63
N ASN A 284 -17.53 -7.80 -18.11
CA ASN A 284 -17.37 -7.63 -16.67
C ASN A 284 -18.71 -7.88 -15.96
N ASN A 285 -18.76 -8.94 -15.20
CA ASN A 285 -19.86 -9.25 -14.32
C ASN A 285 -19.46 -8.87 -12.88
N GLY A 286 -19.39 -7.57 -12.62
CA GLY A 286 -19.20 -7.07 -11.28
C GLY A 286 -20.45 -7.27 -10.46
N SER A 287 -20.37 -7.94 -9.32
CA SER A 287 -21.46 -8.14 -8.33
C SER A 287 -22.85 -8.47 -8.88
N GLY A 288 -22.92 -9.23 -9.97
CA GLY A 288 -24.15 -9.74 -10.55
C GLY A 288 -24.73 -8.91 -11.70
N ALA A 289 -24.13 -7.79 -12.08
CA ALA A 289 -24.52 -7.05 -13.28
C ALA A 289 -23.64 -7.46 -14.46
N GLU A 290 -24.26 -7.97 -15.52
CA GLU A 290 -23.59 -8.22 -16.79
C GLU A 290 -23.46 -6.89 -17.54
N VAL A 291 -22.23 -6.39 -17.68
CA VAL A 291 -21.97 -5.20 -18.47
C VAL A 291 -21.65 -5.66 -19.90
N ARG A 292 -22.52 -5.35 -20.83
CA ARG A 292 -22.28 -5.50 -22.27
C ARG A 292 -22.06 -4.13 -22.86
N GLY A 293 -20.85 -3.88 -23.37
CA GLY A 293 -20.55 -2.70 -24.17
C GLY A 293 -21.08 -2.83 -25.58
#